data_ff87c1177febb9af245c14dd3f14dc49
#
_entry.id   ff87c1177febb9af245c14dd3f14dc49
#
_cell.length_a   1.000
_cell.length_b   1.000
_cell.length_c   1.000
_cell.angle_alpha   90.00
_cell.angle_beta   90.00
_cell.angle_gamma   90.00
#
_symmetry.space_group_name_H-M   'P 1'
#
loop_
_entity.id
_entity.type
_entity.pdbx_description
1 polymer ?
#
loop_
_entity_poly.entity_id
_entity_poly.type
_entity_poly.pdbx_seq_one_letter_code
_entity_poly.pdbx_strand_id
1 'polypeptide(L)'
;MIPRSLLRGSSFFDEPTRGIDVGAKAEIYQLMEQLAAQGKAILMISSELPELLALSDRILVYRDGEINHEFNEVKGLSEEQVLHYAIMKEKGEEAS
;
A
#
# COMPACT_ATOMS: atom_id res chain seq x y z
N MET A 1 10.48 -5.03 7.84
CA MET A 1 9.81 -5.47 9.07
C MET A 1 8.94 -4.37 9.64
N ILE A 2 7.74 -4.69 10.00
CA ILE A 2 6.81 -3.69 10.52
C ILE A 2 6.92 -3.65 12.04
N PRO A 3 7.15 -2.47 12.62
CA PRO A 3 7.23 -2.36 14.08
C PRO A 3 5.94 -2.81 14.74
N ARG A 4 6.07 -3.49 15.85
CA ARG A 4 4.92 -3.98 16.57
C ARG A 4 3.99 -2.83 16.99
N SER A 5 4.57 -1.68 17.28
CA SER A 5 3.79 -0.52 17.68
C SER A 5 2.84 -0.03 16.60
N LEU A 6 3.19 -0.23 15.34
CA LEU A 6 2.32 0.17 14.24
C LEU A 6 1.11 -0.73 14.11
N LEU A 7 1.19 -1.95 14.64
CA LEU A 7 0.09 -2.89 14.55
C LEU A 7 -0.90 -2.77 15.70
N ARG A 8 -0.49 -2.06 16.74
CA ARG A 8 -1.35 -1.88 17.92
C ARG A 8 -2.50 -0.94 17.56
N GLY A 9 -3.73 -1.41 17.74
CA GLY A 9 -4.89 -0.62 17.43
C GLY A 9 -5.11 -0.41 15.95
N SER A 10 -4.44 -1.20 15.11
CA SER A 10 -4.57 -1.09 13.66
C SER A 10 -4.92 -2.45 13.08
N SER A 11 -5.37 -2.44 11.84
CA SER A 11 -5.69 -3.66 11.09
C SER A 11 -4.67 -3.86 10.00
N PHE A 12 -4.26 -5.09 9.81
CA PHE A 12 -3.26 -5.47 8.82
C PHE A 12 -3.88 -6.37 7.76
N PHE A 13 -3.74 -5.98 6.50
CA PHE A 13 -4.24 -6.76 5.38
C PHE A 13 -3.10 -7.07 4.42
N ASP A 14 -2.87 -8.36 4.18
CA ASP A 14 -1.80 -8.79 3.29
C ASP A 14 -2.42 -9.40 2.03
N GLU A 15 -2.29 -8.67 0.92
CA GLU A 15 -2.87 -9.07 -0.37
C GLU A 15 -4.35 -9.45 -0.20
N PRO A 16 -5.17 -8.56 0.38
CA PRO A 16 -6.53 -8.93 0.80
C PRO A 16 -7.47 -9.34 -0.31
N THR A 17 -7.21 -8.92 -1.54
CA THR A 17 -8.09 -9.21 -2.67
C THR A 17 -7.48 -10.19 -3.66
N ARG A 18 -6.35 -10.78 -3.31
CA ARG A 18 -5.68 -11.70 -4.21
C ARG A 18 -6.52 -12.95 -4.44
N GLY A 19 -6.77 -13.24 -5.72
CA GLY A 19 -7.56 -14.41 -6.09
C GLY A 19 -9.05 -14.27 -5.86
N ILE A 20 -9.52 -13.07 -5.54
CA ILE A 20 -10.92 -12.83 -5.26
C ILE A 20 -11.57 -12.14 -6.45
N ASP A 21 -12.83 -12.49 -6.74
CA ASP A 21 -13.50 -11.88 -7.88
C ASP A 21 -13.95 -10.43 -7.58
N VAL A 22 -14.36 -9.73 -8.64
CA VAL A 22 -14.65 -8.30 -8.55
C VAL A 22 -15.73 -7.97 -7.52
N GLY A 23 -16.77 -8.78 -7.46
CA GLY A 23 -17.86 -8.53 -6.53
C GLY A 23 -17.42 -8.64 -5.07
N ALA A 24 -16.62 -9.64 -4.78
CA ALA A 24 -16.15 -9.85 -3.43
C ALA A 24 -15.11 -8.81 -3.02
N LYS A 25 -14.37 -8.25 -3.98
CA LYS A 25 -13.43 -7.18 -3.66
C LYS A 25 -14.12 -5.98 -3.05
N ALA A 26 -15.28 -5.64 -3.57
CA ALA A 26 -16.01 -4.48 -3.06
C ALA A 26 -16.36 -4.63 -1.60
N GLU A 27 -16.68 -5.83 -1.16
CA GLU A 27 -17.00 -6.08 0.23
C GLU A 27 -15.78 -5.87 1.13
N ILE A 28 -14.62 -6.28 0.65
CA ILE A 28 -13.38 -6.12 1.40
C ILE A 28 -13.04 -4.64 1.53
N TYR A 29 -13.21 -3.89 0.45
CA TYR A 29 -12.93 -2.45 0.46
C TYR A 29 -13.87 -1.74 1.43
N GLN A 30 -15.13 -2.13 1.47
CA GLN A 30 -16.08 -1.54 2.40
C GLN A 30 -15.68 -1.81 3.84
N LEU A 31 -15.23 -3.02 4.11
CA LEU A 31 -14.77 -3.37 5.44
C LEU A 31 -13.60 -2.47 5.86
N MET A 32 -12.65 -2.27 4.97
CA MET A 32 -11.51 -1.43 5.24
C MET A 32 -11.92 0.01 5.50
N GLU A 33 -12.87 0.52 4.72
CA GLU A 33 -13.38 1.88 4.91
C GLU A 33 -14.09 2.03 6.25
N GLN A 34 -14.85 1.02 6.66
CA GLN A 34 -15.54 1.04 7.93
C GLN A 34 -14.56 1.07 9.10
N LEU A 35 -13.49 0.29 9.00
CA LEU A 35 -12.48 0.27 10.03
C LEU A 35 -11.77 1.61 10.13
N ALA A 36 -11.46 2.21 8.99
CA ALA A 36 -10.83 3.52 8.97
C ALA A 36 -11.74 4.59 9.55
N ALA A 37 -13.04 4.49 9.27
CA ALA A 37 -14.01 5.44 9.81
C ALA A 37 -14.14 5.35 11.32
N GLN A 38 -13.77 4.21 11.89
CA GLN A 38 -13.77 4.02 13.34
C GLN A 38 -12.51 4.56 13.99
N GLY A 39 -11.64 5.18 13.21
CA GLY A 39 -10.41 5.73 13.73
C GLY A 39 -9.25 4.76 13.78
N LYS A 40 -9.41 3.59 13.17
CA LYS A 40 -8.33 2.61 13.16
C LYS A 40 -7.39 2.85 12.01
N ALA A 41 -6.12 2.61 12.24
CA ALA A 41 -5.12 2.67 11.18
C ALA A 41 -5.19 1.37 10.38
N ILE A 42 -5.09 1.48 9.06
CA ILE A 42 -5.11 0.34 8.17
C ILE A 42 -3.78 0.24 7.47
N LEU A 43 -3.15 -0.92 7.56
CA LEU A 43 -1.94 -1.20 6.81
C LEU A 43 -2.25 -2.30 5.81
N MET A 44 -2.09 -2.00 4.52
CA MET A 44 -2.36 -2.97 3.47
C MET A 44 -1.12 -3.22 2.64
N ILE A 45 -0.84 -4.48 2.39
CA ILE A 45 0.21 -4.87 1.47
C ILE A 45 -0.47 -5.39 0.22
N SER A 46 -0.09 -4.87 -0.93
CA SER A 46 -0.66 -5.30 -2.20
C SER A 46 0.34 -5.11 -3.31
N SER A 47 0.29 -5.99 -4.30
CA SER A 47 1.09 -5.86 -5.50
C SER A 47 0.27 -5.24 -6.65
N GLU A 48 -0.99 -4.92 -6.40
CA GLU A 48 -1.85 -4.33 -7.40
C GLU A 48 -1.89 -2.82 -7.24
N LEU A 49 -1.19 -2.13 -8.11
CA LEU A 49 -1.08 -0.67 -8.04
C LEU A 49 -2.41 0.07 -8.10
N PRO A 50 -3.35 -0.30 -8.99
CA PRO A 50 -4.62 0.41 -9.02
C PRO A 50 -5.34 0.37 -7.68
N GLU A 51 -5.23 -0.76 -6.98
CA GLU A 51 -5.85 -0.91 -5.67
C GLU A 51 -5.21 0.01 -4.65
N LEU A 52 -3.88 0.06 -4.65
CA LEU A 52 -3.15 0.93 -3.73
C LEU A 52 -3.47 2.39 -3.97
N LEU A 53 -3.52 2.80 -5.23
CA LEU A 53 -3.79 4.18 -5.56
C LEU A 53 -5.22 4.60 -5.23
N ALA A 54 -6.16 3.66 -5.31
CA ALA A 54 -7.56 3.95 -5.03
C ALA A 54 -7.87 4.02 -3.54
N LEU A 55 -7.18 3.23 -2.73
CA LEU A 55 -7.54 3.06 -1.34
C LEU A 55 -6.61 3.70 -0.34
N SER A 56 -5.38 4.01 -0.73
CA SER A 56 -4.37 4.43 0.23
C SER A 56 -4.29 5.94 0.37
N ASP A 57 -3.97 6.40 1.57
CA ASP A 57 -3.64 7.80 1.82
C ASP A 57 -2.15 8.02 1.71
N ARG A 58 -1.38 6.98 2.01
CA ARG A 58 0.07 6.99 1.90
C ARG A 58 0.52 5.68 1.31
N ILE A 59 1.56 5.73 0.51
CA ILE A 59 2.12 4.53 -0.10
C ILE A 59 3.60 4.44 0.22
N LEU A 60 4.00 3.27 0.72
CA LEU A 60 5.39 2.96 0.97
C LEU A 60 5.84 1.93 -0.06
N VAL A 61 6.92 2.22 -0.75
CA VAL A 61 7.48 1.28 -1.71
C VAL A 61 8.57 0.49 -1.00
N TYR A 62 8.34 -0.81 -0.89
CA TYR A 62 9.21 -1.71 -0.16
C TYR A 62 9.94 -2.61 -1.15
N ARG A 63 11.24 -2.70 -1.00
CA ARG A 63 12.04 -3.50 -1.90
C ARG A 63 13.29 -4.00 -1.19
N ASP A 64 13.59 -5.28 -1.37
CA ASP A 64 14.80 -5.90 -0.82
C ASP A 64 14.98 -5.68 0.68
N GLY A 65 13.87 -5.75 1.41
CA GLY A 65 13.93 -5.62 2.86
C GLY A 65 13.98 -4.19 3.37
N GLU A 66 13.86 -3.22 2.48
CA GLU A 66 13.94 -1.81 2.86
C GLU A 66 12.82 -0.99 2.25
N ILE A 67 12.47 0.09 2.93
CA ILE A 67 11.54 1.05 2.36
C ILE A 67 12.33 1.92 1.40
N ASN A 68 12.01 1.80 0.12
CA ASN A 68 12.74 2.48 -0.93
C ASN A 68 12.25 3.93 -1.14
N HIS A 69 10.97 4.15 -0.92
CA HIS A 69 10.40 5.48 -1.09
C HIS A 69 9.07 5.56 -0.36
N GLU A 70 8.67 6.75 0.00
CA GLU A 70 7.39 6.98 0.65
C GLU A 70 6.65 8.11 -0.04
N PHE A 71 5.39 7.86 -0.41
CA PHE A 71 4.51 8.88 -0.94
C PHE A 71 3.52 9.27 0.13
N ASN A 72 3.68 10.45 0.69
CA ASN A 72 2.81 10.91 1.77
C ASN A 72 1.46 11.39 1.27
N GLU A 73 1.36 11.63 -0.03
CA GLU A 73 0.12 12.07 -0.64
C GLU A 73 -0.09 11.28 -1.92
N VAL A 74 -1.25 10.64 -2.01
CA VAL A 74 -1.54 9.75 -3.13
C VAL A 74 -2.36 10.43 -4.21
N LYS A 75 -3.06 11.50 -3.85
CA LYS A 75 -3.89 12.21 -4.81
C LYS A 75 -3.06 12.73 -5.98
N GLY A 76 -3.47 12.35 -7.17
CA GLY A 76 -2.75 12.77 -8.37
C GLY A 76 -1.54 11.91 -8.71
N LEU A 77 -1.25 10.91 -7.90
CA LEU A 77 -0.13 10.03 -8.13
C LEU A 77 -0.47 9.01 -9.22
N SER A 78 0.45 8.78 -10.13
CA SER A 78 0.23 7.80 -11.21
C SER A 78 0.90 6.48 -10.91
N GLU A 79 0.46 5.44 -11.61
CA GLU A 79 1.09 4.13 -11.47
C GLU A 79 2.55 4.17 -11.88
N GLU A 80 2.86 4.95 -12.90
CA GLU A 80 4.23 5.05 -13.37
C GLU A 80 5.17 5.63 -12.32
N GLN A 81 4.69 6.60 -11.56
CA GLN A 81 5.50 7.20 -10.52
C GLN A 81 5.82 6.21 -9.40
N VAL A 82 4.83 5.41 -9.04
CA VAL A 82 5.05 4.40 -8.00
C VAL A 82 5.95 3.28 -8.52
N LEU A 83 5.69 2.86 -9.75
CA LEU A 83 6.43 1.77 -10.36
C LEU A 83 7.91 2.11 -10.53
N HIS A 84 8.20 3.38 -10.79
CA HIS A 84 9.58 3.82 -10.89
C HIS A 84 10.38 3.42 -9.65
N TYR A 85 9.83 3.68 -8.48
CA TYR A 85 10.52 3.36 -7.23
C TYR A 85 10.45 1.88 -6.88
N ALA A 86 9.47 1.18 -7.42
CA ALA A 86 9.37 -0.26 -7.19
C ALA A 86 10.42 -1.04 -7.98
N ILE A 87 10.78 -0.52 -9.15
CA ILE A 87 11.74 -1.18 -10.02
C ILE A 87 13.16 -0.70 -9.76
N MET A 88 13.36 0.60 -9.61
CA MET A 88 14.67 1.20 -9.44
C MET A 88 14.96 1.52 -7.99
N LYS A 89 16.18 1.26 -7.59
CA LYS A 89 16.61 1.65 -6.25
C LYS A 89 16.87 3.13 -6.25
N GLU A 90 16.61 3.76 -5.11
CA GLU A 90 16.76 5.19 -5.01
C GLU A 90 18.21 5.65 -5.17
N LYS A 91 19.15 4.83 -4.75
CA LYS A 91 20.55 5.19 -4.95
C LYS A 91 21.29 4.07 -5.61
N GLY A 92 22.20 4.45 -6.47
CA GLY A 92 23.04 3.51 -7.16
C GLY A 92 22.49 3.04 -8.48
N GLU A 93 21.19 2.94 -8.62
CA GLU A 93 20.58 2.42 -9.83
C GLU A 93 20.82 3.35 -11.01
N GLU A 94 20.65 4.61 -10.79
CA GLU A 94 20.81 5.57 -11.87
C GLU A 94 22.26 5.70 -12.30
N ALA A 95 23.16 5.21 -11.51
CA ALA A 95 24.58 5.27 -11.86
C ALA A 95 24.92 4.26 -12.94
N SER A 96 24.07 3.30 -13.16
CA SER A 96 24.33 2.27 -14.16
C SER A 96 23.85 2.68 -15.53
#